data_ee3ef2914dd55ad50ce9170673767867
#
_entry.id   ee3ef2914dd55ad50ce9170673767867
#
_cell.length_a   1.000
_cell.length_b   1.000
_cell.length_c   1.000
_cell.angle_alpha   90.00
_cell.angle_beta   90.00
_cell.angle_gamma   90.00
#
_symmetry.space_group_name_H-M   'P 1'
#
loop_
_entity.id
_entity.type
_entity.pdbx_description
1 polymer ?
#
loop_
_entity_poly.entity_id
_entity_poly.type
_entity_poly.pdbx_seq_one_letter_code
_entity_poly.pdbx_strand_id
1 'polypeptide(L)'
;MSYKVWNIEHIKDFLKTLGEKYKLSCINIPVRISKRMTRALGLYVYKKHTLQPVEFVFSAYLLDGSYSEKEVRQVITHEFCHYYTDTIEGKPCKHNNKFKRNCILMGITDNTYNNYKLSDKLLEKVEKSYKYKIVCNNCGYTIKRKRIRKNFTKNYRCGKCLGTLKVIELQK
;
A
#
# COMPACT_ATOMS: atom_id res chain seq x y z
N MET A 1 -10.93 -16.64 13.10
CA MET A 1 -9.73 -16.63 13.97
C MET A 1 -9.09 -15.27 13.86
N SER A 2 -8.67 -14.67 14.99
CA SER A 2 -7.93 -13.40 14.99
C SER A 2 -6.45 -13.73 15.24
N TYR A 3 -5.57 -13.12 14.45
CA TYR A 3 -4.12 -13.26 14.61
C TYR A 3 -3.59 -12.26 15.65
N LYS A 4 -2.27 -12.29 15.88
CA LYS A 4 -1.58 -11.36 16.78
C LYS A 4 -1.76 -9.92 16.28
N VAL A 5 -2.14 -9.03 17.19
CA VAL A 5 -2.15 -7.59 16.95
C VAL A 5 -0.71 -7.05 17.08
N TRP A 6 -0.28 -6.27 16.11
CA TRP A 6 1.05 -5.66 16.09
C TRP A 6 0.98 -4.19 16.53
N ASN A 7 1.97 -3.76 17.29
CA ASN A 7 2.17 -2.37 17.68
C ASN A 7 3.50 -1.82 17.12
N ILE A 8 3.82 -0.57 17.44
CA ILE A 8 5.04 0.10 16.98
C ILE A 8 6.30 -0.62 17.45
N GLU A 9 6.33 -1.12 18.68
CA GLU A 9 7.49 -1.80 19.25
C GLU A 9 7.77 -3.12 18.52
N HIS A 10 6.75 -3.93 18.28
CA HIS A 10 6.89 -5.16 17.48
C HIS A 10 7.47 -4.88 16.07
N ILE A 11 7.07 -3.76 15.44
CA ILE A 11 7.58 -3.38 14.12
C ILE A 11 9.04 -2.96 14.22
N LYS A 12 9.40 -2.14 15.20
CA LYS A 12 10.77 -1.67 15.42
C LYS A 12 11.72 -2.83 15.73
N ASP A 13 11.32 -3.77 16.57
CA ASP A 13 12.11 -4.97 16.90
C ASP A 13 12.36 -5.81 15.65
N PHE A 14 11.34 -5.99 14.81
CA PHE A 14 11.52 -6.73 13.58
C PHE A 14 12.36 -5.98 12.54
N LEU A 15 12.20 -4.66 12.40
CA LEU A 15 13.07 -3.82 11.56
C LEU A 15 14.54 -3.86 12.04
N LYS A 16 14.77 -3.84 13.35
CA LYS A 16 16.11 -4.00 13.94
C LYS A 16 16.72 -5.34 13.54
N THR A 17 15.98 -6.44 13.67
CA THR A 17 16.41 -7.77 13.23
C THR A 17 16.78 -7.80 11.73
N LEU A 18 15.99 -7.15 10.88
CA LEU A 18 16.30 -7.02 9.45
C LEU A 18 17.58 -6.19 9.23
N GLY A 19 17.72 -5.07 9.94
CA GLY A 19 18.89 -4.21 9.87
C GLY A 19 20.18 -4.94 10.24
N GLU A 20 20.14 -5.73 11.30
CA GLU A 20 21.28 -6.57 11.73
C GLU A 20 21.61 -7.65 10.68
N LYS A 21 20.59 -8.37 10.22
CA LYS A 21 20.74 -9.44 9.21
C LYS A 21 21.36 -8.95 7.91
N TYR A 22 20.93 -7.79 7.42
CA TYR A 22 21.36 -7.24 6.14
C TYR A 22 22.43 -6.13 6.28
N LYS A 23 22.98 -5.95 7.48
CA LYS A 23 24.06 -4.99 7.79
C LYS A 23 23.72 -3.54 7.38
N LEU A 24 22.46 -3.14 7.52
CA LEU A 24 22.00 -1.80 7.24
C LEU A 24 21.02 -1.34 8.34
N SER A 25 21.53 -0.54 9.27
CA SER A 25 20.73 -0.07 10.41
C SER A 25 19.60 0.85 9.98
N CYS A 26 18.40 0.63 10.52
CA CYS A 26 17.25 1.50 10.37
C CYS A 26 16.66 1.95 11.72
N ILE A 27 17.42 1.80 12.81
CA ILE A 27 16.97 2.05 14.18
C ILE A 27 16.51 3.50 14.40
N ASN A 28 17.12 4.44 13.71
CA ASN A 28 16.78 5.88 13.81
C ASN A 28 15.68 6.33 12.84
N ILE A 29 15.12 5.41 12.04
CA ILE A 29 14.04 5.74 11.11
C ILE A 29 12.71 5.64 11.87
N PRO A 30 11.93 6.72 11.96
CA PRO A 30 10.64 6.71 12.62
C PRO A 30 9.67 5.69 12.04
N VAL A 31 8.84 5.10 12.89
CA VAL A 31 7.75 4.20 12.50
C VAL A 31 6.42 4.82 12.89
N ARG A 32 5.48 4.89 11.95
CA ARG A 32 4.14 5.43 12.17
C ARG A 32 3.04 4.49 11.70
N ILE A 33 1.97 4.37 12.49
CA ILE A 33 0.76 3.63 12.12
C ILE A 33 -0.30 4.59 11.59
N SER A 34 -0.84 4.31 10.40
CA SER A 34 -1.83 5.14 9.72
C SER A 34 -3.21 4.49 9.67
N LYS A 35 -4.21 5.11 10.31
CA LYS A 35 -5.63 4.75 10.18
C LYS A 35 -6.26 5.18 8.85
N ARG A 36 -5.57 6.02 8.06
CA ARG A 36 -6.05 6.54 6.77
C ARG A 36 -5.55 5.73 5.58
N MET A 37 -4.50 4.94 5.76
CA MET A 37 -3.92 4.13 4.70
C MET A 37 -4.82 2.92 4.41
N THR A 38 -5.50 2.93 3.26
CA THR A 38 -6.46 1.91 2.84
C THR A 38 -6.15 1.29 1.48
N ARG A 39 -5.14 1.78 0.76
CA ARG A 39 -4.74 1.29 -0.58
C ARG A 39 -3.39 0.58 -0.57
N ALA A 40 -2.57 0.88 0.39
CA ALA A 40 -1.31 0.22 0.65
C ALA A 40 -1.29 -0.27 2.10
N LEU A 41 -0.55 -1.32 2.38
CA LEU A 41 -0.38 -1.88 3.72
C LEU A 41 0.87 -1.34 4.41
N GLY A 42 1.88 -0.95 3.64
CA GLY A 42 3.11 -0.31 4.09
C GLY A 42 3.55 0.78 3.12
N LEU A 43 4.51 1.60 3.55
CA LEU A 43 5.15 2.64 2.76
C LEU A 43 6.47 3.04 3.41
N TYR A 44 7.57 2.95 2.66
CA TYR A 44 8.83 3.60 2.97
C TYR A 44 8.84 5.02 2.40
N VAL A 45 9.10 6.02 3.25
CA VAL A 45 9.13 7.45 2.88
C VAL A 45 10.57 7.96 2.95
N TYR A 46 10.99 8.66 1.90
CA TYR A 46 12.31 9.27 1.80
C TYR A 46 12.23 10.67 1.17
N LYS A 47 13.24 11.50 1.41
CA LYS A 47 13.38 12.81 0.75
C LYS A 47 13.86 12.58 -0.69
N LYS A 48 13.06 12.97 -1.68
CA LYS A 48 13.28 12.66 -3.10
C LYS A 48 14.66 13.09 -3.64
N HIS A 49 15.20 14.20 -3.18
CA HIS A 49 16.47 14.74 -3.70
C HIS A 49 17.71 14.18 -2.99
N THR A 50 17.61 13.80 -1.72
CA THR A 50 18.74 13.36 -0.90
C THR A 50 18.71 11.87 -0.58
N LEU A 51 17.62 11.18 -0.88
CA LEU A 51 17.32 9.80 -0.47
C LEU A 51 17.31 9.57 1.05
N GLN A 52 17.39 10.66 1.82
CA GLN A 52 17.39 10.55 3.27
C GLN A 52 16.09 9.88 3.74
N PRO A 53 16.18 8.79 4.51
CA PRO A 53 15.01 8.14 5.11
C PRO A 53 14.21 9.12 5.97
N VAL A 54 12.89 9.09 5.88
CA VAL A 54 11.99 9.92 6.69
C VAL A 54 11.24 9.06 7.69
N GLU A 55 10.50 8.07 7.22
CA GLU A 55 9.73 7.17 8.10
C GLU A 55 9.30 5.89 7.37
N PHE A 56 8.99 4.85 8.16
CA PHE A 56 8.18 3.72 7.72
C PHE A 56 6.74 3.95 8.18
N VAL A 57 5.77 3.79 7.28
CA VAL A 57 4.34 3.94 7.61
C VAL A 57 3.63 2.63 7.33
N PHE A 58 2.88 2.12 8.32
CA PHE A 58 2.09 0.91 8.17
C PHE A 58 0.61 1.18 8.39
N SER A 59 -0.23 0.47 7.65
CA SER A 59 -1.69 0.56 7.81
C SER A 59 -2.11 -0.05 9.14
N ALA A 60 -2.99 0.64 9.88
CA ALA A 60 -3.60 0.08 11.08
C ALA A 60 -4.38 -1.21 10.78
N TYR A 61 -4.86 -1.38 9.56
CA TYR A 61 -5.58 -2.59 9.12
C TYR A 61 -4.67 -3.79 8.85
N LEU A 62 -3.37 -3.57 8.58
CA LEU A 62 -2.37 -4.63 8.53
C LEU A 62 -2.13 -5.22 9.92
N LEU A 63 -2.23 -4.38 10.95
CA LEU A 63 -1.72 -4.64 12.29
C LEU A 63 -2.81 -5.05 13.28
N ASP A 64 -4.08 -5.02 12.89
CA ASP A 64 -5.25 -5.22 13.77
C ASP A 64 -5.63 -6.68 14.04
N GLY A 65 -4.77 -7.63 13.64
CA GLY A 65 -5.01 -9.06 13.78
C GLY A 65 -5.83 -9.68 12.63
N SER A 66 -6.08 -8.92 11.55
CA SER A 66 -6.74 -9.42 10.34
C SER A 66 -5.81 -10.21 9.42
N TYR A 67 -4.49 -10.10 9.61
CA TYR A 67 -3.46 -10.76 8.81
C TYR A 67 -2.58 -11.65 9.69
N SER A 68 -2.10 -12.74 9.12
CA SER A 68 -1.16 -13.63 9.79
C SER A 68 0.17 -12.92 10.08
N GLU A 69 0.91 -13.39 11.07
CA GLU A 69 2.23 -12.86 11.38
C GLU A 69 3.18 -12.91 10.17
N LYS A 70 3.10 -13.98 9.37
CA LYS A 70 3.88 -14.13 8.13
C LYS A 70 3.58 -12.98 7.15
N GLU A 71 2.32 -12.65 6.94
CA GLU A 71 1.91 -11.57 6.04
C GLU A 71 2.37 -10.21 6.55
N VAL A 72 2.21 -9.94 7.84
CA VAL A 72 2.68 -8.69 8.46
C VAL A 72 4.20 -8.54 8.27
N ARG A 73 4.97 -9.59 8.59
CA ARG A 73 6.43 -9.61 8.40
C ARG A 73 6.82 -9.39 6.94
N GLN A 74 6.13 -9.99 5.99
CA GLN A 74 6.40 -9.81 4.56
C GLN A 74 6.20 -8.35 4.13
N VAL A 75 5.14 -7.68 4.59
CA VAL A 75 4.93 -6.26 4.29
C VAL A 75 6.04 -5.39 4.90
N ILE A 76 6.41 -5.63 6.16
CA ILE A 76 7.49 -4.88 6.80
C ILE A 76 8.83 -5.11 6.06
N THR A 77 9.12 -6.35 5.67
CA THR A 77 10.33 -6.69 4.89
C THR A 77 10.32 -6.01 3.53
N HIS A 78 9.16 -5.88 2.87
CA HIS A 78 9.03 -5.18 1.59
C HIS A 78 9.41 -3.68 1.71
N GLU A 79 8.93 -3.00 2.74
CA GLU A 79 9.28 -1.59 2.97
C GLU A 79 10.76 -1.43 3.36
N PHE A 80 11.29 -2.36 4.16
CA PHE A 80 12.72 -2.41 4.45
C PHE A 80 13.55 -2.67 3.17
N CYS A 81 13.06 -3.51 2.25
CA CYS A 81 13.73 -3.78 0.98
C CYS A 81 13.81 -2.53 0.09
N HIS A 82 12.80 -1.64 0.11
CA HIS A 82 12.89 -0.34 -0.54
C HIS A 82 14.03 0.50 0.05
N TYR A 83 14.05 0.64 1.38
CA TYR A 83 15.11 1.36 2.09
C TYR A 83 16.49 0.80 1.77
N TYR A 84 16.64 -0.52 1.86
CA TYR A 84 17.89 -1.22 1.60
C TYR A 84 18.37 -1.00 0.16
N THR A 85 17.50 -1.22 -0.81
CA THR A 85 17.85 -1.12 -2.23
C THR A 85 18.19 0.31 -2.62
N ASP A 86 17.40 1.29 -2.20
CA ASP A 86 17.63 2.69 -2.52
C ASP A 86 18.93 3.20 -1.90
N THR A 87 19.25 2.75 -0.68
CA THR A 87 20.50 3.12 0.03
C THR A 87 21.71 2.54 -0.67
N ILE A 88 21.71 1.26 -1.02
CA ILE A 88 22.87 0.61 -1.68
C ILE A 88 23.08 1.14 -3.09
N GLU A 89 22.02 1.37 -3.82
CA GLU A 89 22.09 1.86 -5.21
C GLU A 89 22.32 3.38 -5.32
N GLY A 90 22.18 4.12 -4.23
CA GLY A 90 22.29 5.58 -4.21
C GLY A 90 21.23 6.29 -5.07
N LYS A 91 20.11 5.61 -5.38
CA LYS A 91 18.99 6.14 -6.18
C LYS A 91 17.69 5.39 -5.94
N PRO A 92 16.52 6.03 -6.20
CA PRO A 92 15.24 5.36 -6.08
C PRO A 92 15.10 4.22 -7.08
N CYS A 93 14.91 3.02 -6.59
CA CYS A 93 14.81 1.81 -7.42
C CYS A 93 13.36 1.39 -7.70
N LYS A 94 12.40 1.87 -6.94
CA LYS A 94 11.00 1.41 -7.03
C LYS A 94 10.94 -0.13 -7.06
N HIS A 95 10.21 -0.72 -8.02
CA HIS A 95 10.11 -2.17 -8.22
C HIS A 95 10.90 -2.64 -9.46
N ASN A 96 12.10 -2.08 -9.68
CA ASN A 96 12.97 -2.50 -10.78
C ASN A 96 13.66 -3.86 -10.49
N ASN A 97 14.48 -4.35 -11.42
CA ASN A 97 15.14 -5.64 -11.30
C ASN A 97 16.07 -5.76 -10.07
N LYS A 98 16.69 -4.65 -9.63
CA LYS A 98 17.52 -4.64 -8.42
C LYS A 98 16.68 -4.82 -7.15
N PHE A 99 15.57 -4.11 -7.07
CA PHE A 99 14.60 -4.31 -5.99
C PHE A 99 14.08 -5.75 -5.96
N LYS A 100 13.67 -6.30 -7.11
CA LYS A 100 13.17 -7.69 -7.22
C LYS A 100 14.20 -8.71 -6.76
N ARG A 101 15.46 -8.53 -7.14
CA ARG A 101 16.56 -9.38 -6.66
C ARG A 101 16.71 -9.33 -5.16
N ASN A 102 16.66 -8.14 -4.57
CA ASN A 102 16.75 -7.95 -3.13
C ASN A 102 15.54 -8.53 -2.38
N CYS A 103 14.33 -8.46 -2.96
CA CYS A 103 13.16 -9.14 -2.43
C CYS A 103 13.39 -10.66 -2.34
N ILE A 104 13.89 -11.27 -3.39
CA ILE A 104 14.22 -12.72 -3.40
C ILE A 104 15.27 -13.04 -2.34
N LEU A 105 16.33 -12.24 -2.24
CA LEU A 105 17.38 -12.37 -1.21
C LEU A 105 16.78 -12.30 0.21
N MET A 106 15.75 -11.48 0.42
CA MET A 106 15.05 -11.33 1.68
C MET A 106 13.94 -12.36 1.92
N GLY A 107 13.74 -13.29 0.98
CA GLY A 107 12.74 -14.35 1.08
C GLY A 107 11.30 -13.88 0.85
N ILE A 108 11.12 -12.76 0.15
CA ILE A 108 9.81 -12.24 -0.25
C ILE A 108 9.71 -12.09 -1.76
N THR A 109 8.50 -11.95 -2.28
CA THR A 109 8.25 -11.63 -3.69
C THR A 109 7.91 -10.15 -3.86
N ASP A 110 8.22 -9.56 -5.02
CA ASP A 110 7.87 -8.15 -5.32
C ASP A 110 6.36 -7.94 -5.46
N ASN A 111 5.60 -9.02 -5.72
CA ASN A 111 4.14 -9.03 -5.82
C ASN A 111 3.43 -9.11 -4.46
N THR A 112 4.14 -8.86 -3.37
CA THR A 112 3.63 -8.97 -2.00
C THR A 112 2.26 -8.27 -1.81
N TYR A 113 2.03 -7.12 -2.46
CA TYR A 113 0.77 -6.39 -2.36
C TYR A 113 -0.38 -6.90 -3.23
N ASN A 114 -0.08 -7.56 -4.35
CA ASN A 114 -1.12 -8.03 -5.28
C ASN A 114 -1.78 -9.33 -4.80
N ASN A 115 -1.13 -10.05 -3.88
CA ASN A 115 -1.58 -11.35 -3.39
C ASN A 115 -2.34 -11.28 -2.06
N TYR A 116 -2.33 -10.14 -1.36
CA TYR A 116 -3.11 -10.00 -0.13
C TYR A 116 -4.56 -9.65 -0.45
N LYS A 117 -5.47 -10.54 -0.07
CA LYS A 117 -6.88 -10.16 0.04
C LYS A 117 -6.98 -9.08 1.10
N LEU A 118 -7.59 -7.96 0.73
CA LEU A 118 -7.92 -6.93 1.73
C LEU A 118 -8.81 -7.58 2.79
N SER A 119 -8.52 -7.32 4.07
CA SER A 119 -9.37 -7.80 5.15
C SER A 119 -10.79 -7.27 4.99
N ASP A 120 -11.80 -8.02 5.47
CA ASP A 120 -13.20 -7.63 5.35
C ASP A 120 -13.46 -6.24 5.94
N LYS A 121 -12.84 -5.94 7.08
CA LYS A 121 -12.87 -4.60 7.69
C LYS A 121 -12.34 -3.51 6.76
N LEU A 122 -11.25 -3.79 6.06
CA LEU A 122 -10.65 -2.84 5.12
C LEU A 122 -11.49 -2.70 3.86
N LEU A 123 -12.03 -3.80 3.33
CA LEU A 123 -12.98 -3.80 2.20
C LEU A 123 -14.20 -2.98 2.53
N GLU A 124 -14.83 -3.20 3.69
CA GLU A 124 -16.00 -2.45 4.15
C GLU A 124 -15.70 -0.94 4.25
N LYS A 125 -14.55 -0.57 4.82
CA LYS A 125 -14.15 0.84 4.90
C LYS A 125 -13.90 1.46 3.54
N VAL A 126 -13.25 0.74 2.63
CA VAL A 126 -13.04 1.20 1.25
C VAL A 126 -14.37 1.39 0.56
N GLU A 127 -15.29 0.45 0.70
CA GLU A 127 -16.62 0.49 0.10
C GLU A 127 -17.44 1.70 0.61
N LYS A 128 -17.50 1.89 1.93
CA LYS A 128 -18.13 3.07 2.56
C LYS A 128 -17.51 4.41 2.17
N SER A 129 -16.30 4.41 1.63
CA SER A 129 -15.59 5.63 1.23
C SER A 129 -15.97 6.15 -0.16
N TYR A 130 -16.62 5.33 -0.98
CA TYR A 130 -17.07 5.76 -2.29
C TYR A 130 -18.34 6.63 -2.17
N LYS A 131 -18.35 7.74 -2.91
CA LYS A 131 -19.47 8.68 -2.97
C LYS A 131 -20.22 8.63 -4.30
N TYR A 132 -19.58 8.11 -5.34
CA TYR A 132 -20.12 8.12 -6.69
C TYR A 132 -19.97 6.77 -7.34
N LYS A 133 -21.02 6.34 -8.04
CA LYS A 133 -21.03 5.21 -8.96
C LYS A 133 -21.15 5.78 -10.38
N ILE A 134 -20.22 5.44 -11.26
CA ILE A 134 -20.20 5.86 -12.65
C ILE A 134 -20.58 4.65 -13.49
N VAL A 135 -21.58 4.79 -14.31
CA VAL A 135 -22.13 3.72 -15.15
C VAL A 135 -22.05 4.15 -16.62
N CYS A 136 -21.60 3.27 -17.48
CA CYS A 136 -21.67 3.48 -18.92
C CYS A 136 -23.08 3.20 -19.44
N ASN A 137 -23.66 4.14 -20.18
CA ASN A 137 -25.01 3.99 -20.75
C ASN A 137 -25.06 2.93 -21.87
N ASN A 138 -23.94 2.64 -22.53
CA ASN A 138 -23.89 1.69 -23.65
C ASN A 138 -23.60 0.26 -23.20
N CYS A 139 -22.53 0.05 -22.43
CA CYS A 139 -22.05 -1.31 -22.10
C CYS A 139 -22.25 -1.69 -20.63
N GLY A 140 -22.89 -0.85 -19.82
CA GLY A 140 -23.15 -1.12 -18.40
C GLY A 140 -21.89 -1.14 -17.51
N TYR A 141 -20.68 -0.91 -18.05
CA TYR A 141 -19.46 -0.91 -17.25
C TYR A 141 -19.56 0.09 -16.11
N THR A 142 -19.21 -0.36 -14.91
CA THR A 142 -19.37 0.41 -13.68
C THR A 142 -18.06 0.58 -12.96
N ILE A 143 -17.80 1.79 -12.46
CA ILE A 143 -16.72 2.10 -11.54
C ILE A 143 -17.20 2.96 -10.37
N LYS A 144 -16.59 2.82 -9.20
CA LYS A 144 -16.86 3.65 -8.03
C LYS A 144 -15.75 4.68 -7.82
N ARG A 145 -16.10 5.88 -7.38
CA ARG A 145 -15.18 6.98 -7.12
C ARG A 145 -15.48 7.68 -5.80
N LYS A 146 -14.43 8.13 -5.10
CA LYS A 146 -14.53 8.96 -3.88
C LYS A 146 -14.79 10.43 -4.22
N ARG A 147 -14.28 10.88 -5.36
CA ARG A 147 -14.40 12.25 -5.88
C ARG A 147 -14.51 12.18 -7.39
N ILE A 148 -15.24 13.12 -7.97
CA ILE A 148 -15.33 13.34 -9.42
C ILE A 148 -14.99 14.80 -9.70
N ARG A 149 -14.48 15.07 -10.89
CA ARG A 149 -14.22 16.44 -11.37
C ARG A 149 -15.53 17.07 -11.85
N LYS A 150 -15.62 18.40 -11.78
CA LYS A 150 -16.73 19.16 -12.39
C LYS A 150 -16.82 18.79 -13.87
N ASN A 151 -18.04 18.66 -14.37
CA ASN A 151 -18.30 18.26 -15.77
C ASN A 151 -17.71 16.91 -16.19
N PHE A 152 -17.58 15.95 -15.26
CA PHE A 152 -16.99 14.64 -15.51
C PHE A 152 -17.60 13.93 -16.72
N THR A 153 -18.92 13.88 -16.83
CA THR A 153 -19.65 13.18 -17.92
C THR A 153 -19.52 13.87 -19.29
N LYS A 154 -19.22 15.18 -19.30
CA LYS A 154 -18.92 15.92 -20.54
C LYS A 154 -17.53 15.61 -21.07
N ASN A 155 -16.55 15.50 -20.14
CA ASN A 155 -15.13 15.43 -20.47
C ASN A 155 -14.58 14.00 -20.61
N TYR A 156 -15.32 12.99 -20.13
CA TYR A 156 -14.85 11.61 -20.12
C TYR A 156 -15.84 10.67 -20.79
N ARG A 157 -15.32 9.60 -21.38
CA ARG A 157 -16.07 8.52 -22.00
C ARG A 157 -15.71 7.18 -21.36
N CYS A 158 -16.51 6.17 -21.59
CA CYS A 158 -16.22 4.82 -21.10
C CYS A 158 -14.90 4.29 -21.66
N GLY A 159 -14.01 3.81 -20.78
CA GLY A 159 -12.72 3.24 -21.20
C GLY A 159 -12.85 1.89 -21.92
N LYS A 160 -14.03 1.26 -21.93
CA LYS A 160 -14.26 0.00 -22.64
C LYS A 160 -14.88 0.18 -24.03
N CYS A 161 -15.84 1.09 -24.18
CA CYS A 161 -16.63 1.21 -25.41
C CYS A 161 -16.82 2.64 -25.88
N LEU A 162 -16.16 3.63 -25.28
CA LEU A 162 -16.23 5.05 -25.57
C LEU A 162 -17.65 5.65 -25.43
N GLY A 163 -18.62 4.90 -24.91
CA GLY A 163 -19.97 5.35 -24.66
C GLY A 163 -20.07 6.44 -23.59
N THR A 164 -21.21 7.09 -23.54
CA THR A 164 -21.50 8.14 -22.54
C THR A 164 -21.58 7.57 -21.14
N LEU A 165 -21.26 8.42 -20.15
CA LEU A 165 -21.22 8.03 -18.73
C LEU A 165 -22.35 8.72 -17.96
N LYS A 166 -22.97 7.99 -17.03
CA LYS A 166 -23.90 8.49 -16.01
C LYS A 166 -23.23 8.43 -14.65
N VAL A 167 -23.39 9.48 -13.86
CA VAL A 167 -22.94 9.54 -12.45
C VAL A 167 -24.14 9.37 -11.54
N ILE A 168 -24.02 8.48 -10.58
CA ILE A 168 -25.01 8.24 -9.53
C ILE A 168 -24.31 8.55 -8.20
N GLU A 169 -24.90 9.43 -7.40
CA GLU A 169 -24.45 9.69 -6.04
C GLU A 169 -24.91 8.56 -5.13
N LEU A 170 -23.97 7.99 -4.36
CA LEU A 170 -24.26 6.93 -3.41
C LEU A 170 -24.70 7.58 -2.10
N GLN A 171 -25.92 7.36 -1.69
CA GLN A 171 -26.42 7.75 -0.37
C GLN A 171 -25.59 7.03 0.70
N LYS A 172 -25.23 7.74 1.75
CA LYS A 172 -24.56 7.19 2.94
C LYS A 172 -25.58 6.64 3.91
#